data_41af517d551d3750fcac4d5f94efe145
#
_entry.id   41af517d551d3750fcac4d5f94efe145
#
_cell.length_a   1.000
_cell.length_b   1.000
_cell.length_c   1.000
_cell.angle_alpha   90.00
_cell.angle_beta   90.00
_cell.angle_gamma   90.00
#
_symmetry.space_group_name_H-M   'P 1'
#
loop_
_entity.id
_entity.type
_entity.pdbx_description
1 polymer ?
#
loop_
_entity_poly.entity_id
_entity_poly.type
_entity_poly.pdbx_seq_one_letter_code
_entity_poly.pdbx_strand_id
1 'polypeptide(L)'
;MTISVKHVNQLKSAFFYAVEAGTPEKIFSDEIKSLLPKNKELKILSLGKAASSMAEKIADMNISQNGIVVTNDENFRHIENFTCFATGHPFPDKRGLNAAKKVELFLEELSDKDHLILLLSGGGSSLLPAPPKGITFKE
;
A
#
# COMPACT_ATOMS: atom_id res chain seq x y z
N MET A 1 3.12 40.34 14.62
CA MET A 1 2.81 39.27 15.60
C MET A 1 3.98 38.29 15.61
N THR A 2 4.75 38.23 16.69
CA THR A 2 5.95 37.36 16.72
C THR A 2 5.56 36.00 17.30
N ILE A 3 5.73 34.95 16.51
CA ILE A 3 5.50 33.58 17.00
C ILE A 3 6.62 33.25 18.01
N SER A 4 6.27 32.86 19.23
CA SER A 4 7.26 32.47 20.22
C SER A 4 7.86 31.09 19.94
N VAL A 5 9.11 30.87 20.35
CA VAL A 5 9.82 29.59 20.26
C VAL A 5 8.98 28.45 20.89
N LYS A 6 8.27 28.73 21.99
CA LYS A 6 7.36 27.79 22.65
C LYS A 6 6.25 27.29 21.68
N HIS A 7 5.60 28.22 20.97
CA HIS A 7 4.55 27.85 20.01
C HIS A 7 5.09 27.05 18.83
N VAL A 8 6.28 27.39 18.32
CA VAL A 8 6.94 26.61 17.27
C VAL A 8 7.21 25.18 17.73
N ASN A 9 7.71 25.00 18.95
CA ASN A 9 7.99 23.67 19.50
C ASN A 9 6.69 22.86 19.72
N GLN A 10 5.63 23.50 20.19
CA GLN A 10 4.32 22.84 20.33
C GLN A 10 3.76 22.37 18.99
N LEU A 11 3.84 23.20 17.94
CA LEU A 11 3.40 22.84 16.58
C LEU A 11 4.23 21.70 16.00
N LYS A 12 5.56 21.73 16.18
CA LYS A 12 6.43 20.62 15.76
C LYS A 12 6.06 19.31 16.47
N SER A 13 5.88 19.36 17.79
CA SER A 13 5.48 18.17 18.54
C SER A 13 4.14 17.62 18.06
N ALA A 14 3.13 18.48 17.89
CA ALA A 14 1.83 18.07 17.38
C ALA A 14 1.92 17.42 15.98
N PHE A 15 2.75 18.01 15.10
CA PHE A 15 3.01 17.44 13.78
C PHE A 15 3.64 16.04 13.86
N PHE A 16 4.69 15.88 14.65
CA PHE A 16 5.35 14.57 14.79
C PHE A 16 4.45 13.52 15.42
N TYR A 17 3.64 13.86 16.42
CA TYR A 17 2.66 12.95 16.99
C TYR A 17 1.61 12.52 15.95
N ALA A 18 1.13 13.46 15.11
CA ALA A 18 0.19 13.13 14.04
C ALA A 18 0.79 12.19 12.98
N VAL A 19 2.05 12.44 12.57
CA VAL A 19 2.77 11.56 11.65
C VAL A 19 2.96 10.17 12.26
N GLU A 20 3.41 10.08 13.50
CA GLU A 20 3.60 8.81 14.20
C GLU A 20 2.29 8.01 14.30
N ALA A 21 1.17 8.67 14.64
CA ALA A 21 -0.13 8.03 14.74
C ALA A 21 -0.63 7.45 13.40
N GLY A 22 -0.17 8.00 12.26
CA GLY A 22 -0.50 7.54 10.91
C GLY A 22 0.46 6.50 10.34
N THR A 23 1.47 6.04 11.10
CA THR A 23 2.39 5.00 10.60
C THR A 23 1.74 3.63 10.58
N PRO A 24 2.17 2.72 9.68
CA PRO A 24 1.69 1.33 9.66
C PRO A 24 1.83 0.63 11.02
N GLU A 25 2.89 0.92 11.78
CA GLU A 25 3.14 0.36 13.11
C GLU A 25 2.03 0.69 14.11
N LYS A 26 1.43 1.87 14.00
CA LYS A 26 0.33 2.29 14.88
C LYS A 26 -1.04 1.86 14.37
N ILE A 27 -1.21 1.83 13.05
CA ILE A 27 -2.47 1.43 12.41
C ILE A 27 -2.69 -0.08 12.56
N PHE A 28 -1.66 -0.91 12.32
CA PHE A 28 -1.74 -2.38 12.44
C PHE A 28 -1.58 -2.82 13.90
N SER A 29 -2.55 -2.45 14.72
CA SER A 29 -2.63 -2.85 16.13
C SER A 29 -3.04 -4.33 16.30
N ASP A 30 -2.91 -4.86 17.51
CA ASP A 30 -3.41 -6.20 17.86
C ASP A 30 -4.93 -6.33 17.64
N GLU A 31 -5.67 -5.24 17.73
CA GLU A 31 -7.10 -5.21 17.42
C GLU A 31 -7.36 -5.54 15.94
N ILE A 32 -6.66 -4.89 15.00
CA ILE A 32 -6.77 -5.21 13.57
C ILE A 32 -6.34 -6.64 13.31
N LYS A 33 -5.24 -7.10 13.92
CA LYS A 33 -4.79 -8.49 13.82
C LYS A 33 -5.86 -9.48 14.26
N SER A 34 -6.64 -9.16 15.28
CA SER A 34 -7.73 -10.01 15.77
C SER A 34 -8.90 -10.14 14.80
N LEU A 35 -9.07 -9.18 13.88
CA LEU A 35 -10.10 -9.19 12.84
C LEU A 35 -9.71 -10.04 11.61
N LEU A 36 -8.44 -10.40 11.47
CA LEU A 36 -7.99 -11.21 10.35
C LEU A 36 -8.46 -12.67 10.49
N PRO A 37 -8.92 -13.30 9.40
CA PRO A 37 -9.38 -14.68 9.44
C PRO A 37 -8.23 -15.64 9.77
N LYS A 38 -8.41 -16.47 10.79
CA LYS A 38 -7.37 -17.37 11.29
C LYS A 38 -7.14 -18.63 10.43
N ASN A 39 -8.12 -19.00 9.60
CA ASN A 39 -8.14 -20.28 8.87
C ASN A 39 -8.25 -20.10 7.35
N LYS A 40 -7.90 -18.94 6.82
CA LYS A 40 -7.90 -18.66 5.40
C LYS A 40 -6.52 -18.17 4.96
N GLU A 41 -6.17 -18.48 3.73
CA GLU A 41 -5.00 -17.88 3.11
C GLU A 41 -5.31 -16.40 2.79
N LEU A 42 -4.44 -15.51 3.24
CA LEU A 42 -4.59 -14.09 2.98
C LEU A 42 -3.96 -13.76 1.63
N LYS A 43 -4.74 -13.13 0.77
CA LYS A 43 -4.30 -12.53 -0.48
C LYS A 43 -4.23 -11.00 -0.27
N ILE A 44 -3.07 -10.42 -0.47
CA ILE A 44 -2.83 -9.02 -0.15
C ILE A 44 -2.62 -8.23 -1.44
N LEU A 45 -3.38 -7.15 -1.62
CA LEU A 45 -3.08 -6.12 -2.61
C LEU A 45 -2.75 -4.83 -1.87
N SER A 46 -1.48 -4.45 -1.90
CA SER A 46 -1.00 -3.21 -1.29
C SER A 46 -0.67 -2.18 -2.37
N LEU A 47 -1.34 -1.03 -2.34
CA LEU A 47 -1.26 0.00 -3.38
C LEU A 47 -1.06 1.39 -2.79
N GLY A 48 -0.12 2.13 -3.34
CA GLY A 48 0.15 3.53 -3.01
C GLY A 48 1.56 3.77 -2.47
N LYS A 49 1.85 5.01 -2.07
CA LYS A 49 3.19 5.39 -1.61
C LYS A 49 3.64 4.70 -0.32
N ALA A 50 2.71 4.31 0.54
CA ALA A 50 3.01 3.55 1.76
C ALA A 50 2.84 2.03 1.59
N ALA A 51 2.66 1.55 0.34
CA ALA A 51 2.31 0.15 0.09
C ALA A 51 3.36 -0.84 0.61
N SER A 52 4.66 -0.56 0.41
CA SER A 52 5.72 -1.43 0.93
C SER A 52 5.69 -1.52 2.46
N SER A 53 5.60 -0.38 3.16
CA SER A 53 5.58 -0.37 4.64
C SER A 53 4.36 -1.09 5.21
N MET A 54 3.19 -0.94 4.57
CA MET A 54 1.98 -1.65 5.00
C MET A 54 2.08 -3.16 4.77
N ALA A 55 2.63 -3.58 3.62
CA ALA A 55 2.81 -5.00 3.31
C ALA A 55 3.85 -5.66 4.21
N GLU A 56 4.99 -4.98 4.50
CA GLU A 56 5.97 -5.44 5.48
C GLU A 56 5.32 -5.69 6.84
N LYS A 57 4.45 -4.77 7.27
CA LYS A 57 3.79 -4.91 8.57
C LYS A 57 2.83 -6.10 8.65
N ILE A 58 2.13 -6.42 7.55
CA ILE A 58 1.34 -7.67 7.47
C ILE A 58 2.26 -8.89 7.41
N ALA A 59 3.37 -8.84 6.67
CA ALA A 59 4.33 -9.93 6.60
C ALA A 59 4.89 -10.30 7.98
N ASP A 60 5.19 -9.31 8.81
CA ASP A 60 5.67 -9.50 10.19
C ASP A 60 4.65 -10.22 11.13
N MET A 61 3.39 -10.31 10.73
CA MET A 61 2.37 -10.98 11.54
C MET A 61 2.42 -12.50 11.51
N ASN A 62 3.33 -13.10 10.73
CA ASN A 62 3.50 -14.56 10.59
C ASN A 62 2.19 -15.30 10.23
N ILE A 63 1.38 -14.71 9.37
CA ILE A 63 0.16 -15.30 8.83
C ILE A 63 0.49 -15.79 7.42
N SER A 64 -0.01 -16.96 7.01
CA SER A 64 0.14 -17.45 5.63
C SER A 64 -0.45 -16.45 4.64
N GLN A 65 0.39 -15.89 3.79
CA GLN A 65 0.02 -14.79 2.91
C GLN A 65 0.89 -14.72 1.66
N ASN A 66 0.32 -14.22 0.60
CA ASN A 66 1.03 -13.77 -0.59
C ASN A 66 0.27 -12.61 -1.22
N GLY A 67 0.88 -11.92 -2.15
CA GLY A 67 0.19 -10.79 -2.76
C GLY A 67 1.01 -9.96 -3.72
N ILE A 68 0.46 -8.80 -4.03
CA ILE A 68 1.07 -7.80 -4.90
C ILE A 68 1.23 -6.48 -4.15
N VAL A 69 2.39 -5.86 -4.32
CA VAL A 69 2.70 -4.52 -3.83
C VAL A 69 2.99 -3.62 -5.02
N VAL A 70 2.30 -2.48 -5.10
CA VAL A 70 2.53 -1.47 -6.14
C VAL A 70 2.81 -0.13 -5.48
N THR A 71 4.01 0.41 -5.69
CA THR A 71 4.46 1.66 -5.08
C THR A 71 5.32 2.47 -6.05
N ASN A 72 5.82 3.65 -5.64
CA ASN A 72 6.76 4.46 -6.40
C ASN A 72 8.22 4.05 -6.15
N ASP A 73 9.13 4.55 -6.98
CA ASP A 73 10.56 4.18 -6.92
C ASP A 73 11.18 4.44 -5.54
N GLU A 74 10.86 5.59 -4.90
CA GLU A 74 11.47 5.98 -3.61
C GLU A 74 11.05 5.08 -2.45
N ASN A 75 9.86 4.47 -2.54
CA ASN A 75 9.30 3.63 -1.47
C ASN A 75 9.35 2.13 -1.79
N PHE A 76 9.93 1.78 -2.94
CA PHE A 76 10.05 0.39 -3.36
C PHE A 76 10.91 -0.41 -2.40
N ARG A 77 10.40 -1.58 -2.00
CA ARG A 77 11.14 -2.63 -1.26
C ARG A 77 10.74 -3.99 -1.77
N HIS A 78 11.67 -4.90 -1.74
CA HIS A 78 11.37 -6.31 -1.99
C HIS A 78 10.87 -6.96 -0.70
N ILE A 79 9.73 -7.61 -0.76
CA ILE A 79 9.09 -8.25 0.40
C ILE A 79 8.92 -9.73 0.05
N GLU A 80 9.34 -10.61 0.93
CA GLU A 80 9.24 -12.05 0.74
C GLU A 80 7.77 -12.48 0.57
N ASN A 81 7.51 -13.40 -0.35
CA ASN A 81 6.19 -13.87 -0.75
C ASN A 81 5.29 -12.85 -1.46
N PHE A 82 5.83 -11.68 -1.83
CA PHE A 82 5.09 -10.67 -2.59
C PHE A 82 5.71 -10.40 -3.95
N THR A 83 4.88 -10.18 -4.96
CA THR A 83 5.32 -9.60 -6.23
C THR A 83 5.29 -8.08 -6.12
N CYS A 84 6.47 -7.45 -6.09
CA CYS A 84 6.60 -6.01 -5.85
C CYS A 84 6.88 -5.25 -7.14
N PHE A 85 6.16 -4.14 -7.36
CA PHE A 85 6.32 -3.25 -8.51
C PHE A 85 6.66 -1.84 -8.05
N ALA A 86 7.69 -1.25 -8.69
CA ALA A 86 7.97 0.17 -8.68
C ALA A 86 7.41 0.81 -9.96
N THR A 87 6.53 1.79 -9.84
CA THR A 87 5.84 2.42 -10.97
C THR A 87 5.86 3.94 -10.89
N GLY A 88 5.50 4.62 -11.99
CA GLY A 88 5.60 6.07 -12.11
C GLY A 88 4.64 6.84 -11.20
N HIS A 89 5.18 7.82 -10.48
CA HIS A 89 4.43 8.77 -9.68
C HIS A 89 5.18 10.12 -9.62
N PRO A 90 4.53 11.29 -9.78
CA PRO A 90 3.07 11.50 -9.91
C PRO A 90 2.52 11.20 -11.32
N PHE A 91 3.38 11.00 -12.30
CA PHE A 91 2.95 10.70 -13.67
C PHE A 91 2.98 9.19 -13.89
N PRO A 92 1.87 8.60 -14.38
CA PRO A 92 1.82 7.18 -14.69
C PRO A 92 2.78 6.83 -15.84
N ASP A 93 3.29 5.59 -15.83
CA ASP A 93 4.16 5.06 -16.86
C ASP A 93 3.80 3.63 -17.29
N LYS A 94 4.56 3.07 -18.25
CA LYS A 94 4.34 1.71 -18.77
C LYS A 94 4.51 0.62 -17.70
N ARG A 95 5.30 0.87 -16.64
CA ARG A 95 5.48 -0.07 -15.53
C ARG A 95 4.16 -0.23 -14.78
N GLY A 96 3.42 0.89 -14.60
CA GLY A 96 2.08 0.87 -14.00
C GLY A 96 1.08 0.04 -14.80
N LEU A 97 1.09 0.15 -16.15
CA LEU A 97 0.25 -0.71 -17.01
C LEU A 97 0.58 -2.19 -16.85
N ASN A 98 1.87 -2.53 -16.73
CA ASN A 98 2.28 -3.92 -16.52
C ASN A 98 1.84 -4.42 -15.13
N ALA A 99 2.00 -3.58 -14.09
CA ALA A 99 1.52 -3.88 -12.75
C ALA A 99 -0.01 -4.09 -12.73
N ALA A 100 -0.77 -3.23 -13.44
CA ALA A 100 -2.23 -3.35 -13.54
C ALA A 100 -2.66 -4.70 -14.11
N LYS A 101 -2.04 -5.15 -15.22
CA LYS A 101 -2.32 -6.48 -15.79
C LYS A 101 -2.03 -7.62 -14.82
N LYS A 102 -0.97 -7.50 -14.02
CA LYS A 102 -0.63 -8.53 -13.02
C LYS A 102 -1.61 -8.52 -11.85
N VAL A 103 -2.08 -7.33 -11.45
CA VAL A 103 -3.15 -7.20 -10.45
C VAL A 103 -4.47 -7.79 -10.96
N GLU A 104 -4.86 -7.51 -12.20
CA GLU A 104 -6.06 -8.10 -12.81
C GLU A 104 -5.99 -9.62 -12.77
N LEU A 105 -4.90 -10.24 -13.25
CA LEU A 105 -4.73 -11.68 -13.20
C LEU A 105 -4.78 -12.24 -11.77
N PHE A 106 -4.11 -11.58 -10.83
CA PHE A 106 -4.14 -11.97 -9.43
C PHE A 106 -5.56 -11.95 -8.83
N LEU A 107 -6.36 -10.95 -9.20
CA LEU A 107 -7.75 -10.85 -8.75
C LEU A 107 -8.65 -11.91 -9.42
N GLU A 108 -8.41 -12.25 -10.68
CA GLU A 108 -9.12 -13.30 -11.41
C GLU A 108 -8.85 -14.71 -10.84
N GLU A 109 -7.68 -14.94 -10.26
CA GLU A 109 -7.29 -16.20 -9.64
C GLU A 109 -7.89 -16.41 -8.24
N LEU A 110 -8.53 -15.39 -7.64
CA LEU A 110 -9.14 -15.50 -6.32
C LEU A 110 -10.33 -16.47 -6.33
N SER A 111 -10.44 -17.24 -5.27
CA SER A 111 -11.52 -18.19 -5.02
C SER A 111 -12.28 -17.87 -3.74
N ASP A 112 -13.38 -18.54 -3.50
CA ASP A 112 -14.17 -18.44 -2.25
C ASP A 112 -13.39 -18.87 -0.99
N LYS A 113 -12.25 -19.52 -1.16
CA LYS A 113 -11.37 -19.94 -0.05
C LYS A 113 -10.42 -18.85 0.38
N ASP A 114 -10.13 -17.92 -0.52
CA ASP A 114 -9.21 -16.82 -0.27
C ASP A 114 -9.88 -15.70 0.52
N HIS A 115 -9.05 -14.88 1.16
CA HIS A 115 -9.50 -13.64 1.81
C HIS A 115 -8.63 -12.50 1.33
N LEU A 116 -9.20 -11.64 0.47
CA LEU A 116 -8.49 -10.48 -0.06
C LEU A 116 -8.47 -9.34 0.95
N ILE A 117 -7.29 -8.81 1.22
CA ILE A 117 -7.08 -7.59 1.99
C ILE A 117 -6.50 -6.53 1.06
N LEU A 118 -7.19 -5.42 0.94
CA LEU A 118 -6.72 -4.25 0.21
C LEU A 118 -6.11 -3.23 1.19
N LEU A 119 -4.81 -2.97 1.04
CA LEU A 119 -4.08 -1.93 1.74
C LEU A 119 -3.90 -0.74 0.80
N LEU A 120 -4.59 0.35 1.07
CA LEU A 120 -4.62 1.50 0.17
C LEU A 120 -4.04 2.75 0.84
N SER A 121 -3.11 3.41 0.14
CA SER A 121 -2.57 4.72 0.50
C SER A 121 -2.57 5.69 -0.67
N GLY A 122 -2.13 6.93 -0.45
CA GLY A 122 -2.13 7.96 -1.49
C GLY A 122 -1.24 7.63 -2.70
N GLY A 123 -1.64 8.08 -3.89
CA GLY A 123 -0.90 7.93 -5.15
C GLY A 123 -1.36 6.77 -6.03
N GLY A 124 -2.32 5.97 -5.61
CA GLY A 124 -2.76 4.76 -6.31
C GLY A 124 -3.18 4.95 -7.77
N SER A 125 -3.87 6.03 -8.08
CA SER A 125 -4.36 6.30 -9.46
C SER A 125 -3.24 6.42 -10.49
N SER A 126 -2.10 7.04 -10.15
CA SER A 126 -0.96 7.13 -11.06
C SER A 126 -0.10 5.86 -11.06
N LEU A 127 -0.02 5.19 -9.91
CA LEU A 127 0.81 3.99 -9.75
C LEU A 127 0.22 2.75 -10.46
N LEU A 128 -1.11 2.68 -10.57
CA LEU A 128 -1.81 1.54 -11.15
C LEU A 128 -2.82 1.99 -12.21
N PRO A 129 -2.39 2.59 -13.34
CA PRO A 129 -3.28 2.99 -14.41
C PRO A 129 -3.84 1.76 -15.13
N ALA A 130 -5.17 1.70 -15.25
CA ALA A 130 -5.88 0.66 -15.98
C ALA A 130 -6.91 1.31 -16.94
N PRO A 131 -6.47 1.83 -18.11
CA PRO A 131 -7.38 2.47 -19.04
C PRO A 131 -8.40 1.44 -19.56
N PRO A 132 -9.67 1.84 -19.74
CA PRO A 132 -10.69 0.95 -20.27
C PRO A 132 -10.38 0.57 -21.71
N LYS A 133 -11.00 -0.54 -22.17
CA LYS A 133 -10.82 -1.04 -23.53
C LYS A 133 -11.16 0.06 -24.57
N GLY A 134 -10.23 0.32 -25.49
CA GLY A 134 -10.38 1.33 -26.53
C GLY A 134 -9.79 2.70 -26.19
N ILE A 135 -9.34 2.91 -24.96
CA ILE A 135 -8.58 4.11 -24.57
C ILE A 135 -7.10 3.77 -24.51
N THR A 136 -6.28 4.58 -25.13
CA THR A 136 -4.82 4.38 -25.09
C THR A 136 -4.21 5.06 -23.87
N PHE A 137 -3.06 4.58 -23.42
CA PHE A 137 -2.34 5.16 -22.28
C PHE A 137 -1.93 6.64 -22.52
N LYS A 138 -1.88 7.09 -23.76
CA LYS A 138 -1.53 8.47 -24.11
C LYS A 138 -2.72 9.43 -24.05
N GLU A 139 -3.93 8.93 -24.04
CA GLU A 139 -5.18 9.67 -23.89
C GLU A 139 -5.55 9.84 -22.42
#